data_66e59f3e01f360c8d50db02cd2f62e8d
#
_entry.id   66e59f3e01f360c8d50db02cd2f62e8d
#
_cell.length_a   1.000
_cell.length_b   1.000
_cell.length_c   1.000
_cell.angle_alpha   90.00
_cell.angle_beta   90.00
_cell.angle_gamma   90.00
#
_symmetry.space_group_name_H-M   'P 1'
#
loop_
_entity.id
_entity.type
_entity.pdbx_description
1 polymer ?
#
loop_
_entity_poly.entity_id
_entity_poly.type
_entity_poly.pdbx_seq_one_letter_code
_entity_poly.pdbx_strand_id
1 'polypeptide(L)'
;MRIDIVSKEFPPSIYGGAGVHVAELTRVLASRADVRVHAFGEPRDPDYHGARVLTYPNPPGFDAANGAVQTLATDLTILGDLEGADVIHSHTWYANLAGHLGKLLHETPHVLSAHSLEPLRPWKAEQLGGGYALSSWAERTAYLGADAVIAVSDGMRRDILACYPDVDPAKVHTVHNGIDTQVWTPQTGTAALEKYGIDPDKPSVAFVGRITRQKGVPHLLRAALRLPEDVQLVLCVGAPDTAELAHEVNELISELRRTRQGVVVIEGMIPRHEVMEILTAATVFACPSVYEPLGIVNLEAMACGTAVVASAVGGIPEVVQDGETGLLVPFEQVDDGTGAPVDEEGFAADFAAALTRVVEDPERARAMGEAGRARAIEHFSWETIAERTIEVYEAVLR
;
A
#
# COMPACT_ATOMS: atom_id res chain seq x y z
N MET A 1 24.30 9.24 -13.17
CA MET A 1 23.20 8.40 -13.66
C MET A 1 21.91 9.21 -13.65
N ARG A 2 21.21 9.24 -14.80
CA ARG A 2 19.88 9.84 -14.93
C ARG A 2 18.82 8.75 -14.81
N ILE A 3 17.92 8.88 -13.85
CA ILE A 3 16.84 7.95 -13.56
C ILE A 3 15.52 8.62 -13.94
N ASP A 4 14.78 8.03 -14.87
CA ASP A 4 13.45 8.49 -15.25
C ASP A 4 12.39 7.60 -14.61
N ILE A 5 11.70 8.14 -13.59
CA ILE A 5 10.64 7.45 -12.84
C ILE A 5 9.30 7.74 -13.52
N VAL A 6 8.54 6.71 -13.84
CA VAL A 6 7.19 6.86 -14.44
C VAL A 6 6.14 6.38 -13.44
N SER A 7 5.18 7.24 -13.10
CA SER A 7 4.13 6.91 -12.14
C SER A 7 2.84 7.66 -12.39
N LYS A 8 1.72 6.97 -12.18
CA LYS A 8 0.40 7.60 -12.18
C LYS A 8 0.15 8.39 -10.89
N GLU A 9 0.61 7.87 -9.75
CA GLU A 9 0.47 8.51 -8.44
C GLU A 9 1.75 9.27 -8.09
N PHE A 10 1.63 10.58 -7.90
CA PHE A 10 2.71 11.44 -7.42
C PHE A 10 2.13 12.70 -6.78
N PRO A 11 2.78 13.32 -5.77
CA PRO A 11 2.24 14.52 -5.10
C PRO A 11 1.77 15.62 -6.06
N PRO A 12 0.64 16.29 -5.79
CA PRO A 12 -0.24 16.10 -4.63
C PRO A 12 -1.28 14.98 -4.79
N SER A 13 -1.31 14.27 -5.92
CA SER A 13 -2.32 13.26 -6.28
C SER A 13 -1.85 11.87 -5.87
N ILE A 14 -1.93 11.56 -4.58
CA ILE A 14 -1.63 10.25 -4.00
C ILE A 14 -2.92 9.68 -3.41
N TYR A 15 -3.26 8.42 -3.74
CA TYR A 15 -4.42 7.72 -3.19
C TYR A 15 -4.08 6.32 -2.64
N GLY A 16 -2.83 5.87 -2.78
CA GLY A 16 -2.40 4.55 -2.32
C GLY A 16 -0.93 4.48 -1.90
N GLY A 17 -0.54 3.32 -1.38
CA GLY A 17 0.84 3.07 -0.93
C GLY A 17 1.90 3.18 -2.04
N ALA A 18 1.52 2.90 -3.29
CA ALA A 18 2.43 3.05 -4.44
C ALA A 18 2.86 4.52 -4.62
N GLY A 19 1.92 5.47 -4.53
CA GLY A 19 2.23 6.88 -4.63
C GLY A 19 3.10 7.39 -3.49
N VAL A 20 2.87 6.91 -2.27
CA VAL A 20 3.73 7.20 -1.10
C VAL A 20 5.14 6.68 -1.36
N HIS A 21 5.26 5.42 -1.84
CA HIS A 21 6.57 4.83 -2.17
C HIS A 21 7.31 5.66 -3.22
N VAL A 22 6.65 6.02 -4.33
CA VAL A 22 7.29 6.79 -5.41
C VAL A 22 7.76 8.15 -4.91
N ALA A 23 6.95 8.86 -4.13
CA ALA A 23 7.29 10.16 -3.58
C ALA A 23 8.53 10.08 -2.67
N GLU A 24 8.52 9.19 -1.70
CA GLU A 24 9.62 9.06 -0.74
C GLU A 24 10.91 8.51 -1.37
N LEU A 25 10.80 7.50 -2.24
CA LEU A 25 11.93 6.99 -3.00
C LEU A 25 12.56 8.10 -3.87
N THR A 26 11.73 8.88 -4.58
CA THR A 26 12.18 10.02 -5.38
C THR A 26 12.95 11.03 -4.53
N ARG A 27 12.42 11.39 -3.35
CA ARG A 27 13.05 12.33 -2.41
C ARG A 27 14.47 11.91 -2.04
N VAL A 28 14.67 10.64 -1.75
CA VAL A 28 16.00 10.12 -1.35
C VAL A 28 16.90 9.94 -2.57
N LEU A 29 16.41 9.43 -3.69
CA LEU A 29 17.18 9.26 -4.92
C LEU A 29 17.67 10.59 -5.49
N ALA A 30 16.88 11.68 -5.40
CA ALA A 30 17.24 12.99 -5.91
C ALA A 30 18.49 13.60 -5.25
N SER A 31 18.84 13.16 -4.04
CA SER A 31 20.10 13.53 -3.38
C SER A 31 21.32 12.74 -3.88
N ARG A 32 21.12 11.70 -4.70
CA ARG A 32 22.15 10.73 -5.11
C ARG A 32 22.32 10.61 -6.64
N ALA A 33 21.31 11.04 -7.42
CA ALA A 33 21.27 10.91 -8.86
C ALA A 33 20.48 12.06 -9.50
N ASP A 34 20.60 12.21 -10.83
CA ASP A 34 19.70 13.08 -11.63
C ASP A 34 18.37 12.35 -11.81
N VAL A 35 17.34 12.79 -11.11
CA VAL A 35 16.02 12.13 -11.12
C VAL A 35 15.02 12.99 -11.88
N ARG A 36 14.31 12.35 -12.82
CA ARG A 36 13.15 12.94 -13.48
C ARG A 36 11.93 12.09 -13.19
N VAL A 37 10.83 12.73 -12.83
CA VAL A 37 9.55 12.06 -12.59
C VAL A 37 8.59 12.41 -13.71
N HIS A 38 8.09 11.41 -14.40
CA HIS A 38 7.05 11.50 -15.41
C HIS A 38 5.73 11.12 -14.76
N ALA A 39 5.01 12.14 -14.26
CA ALA A 39 3.80 11.97 -13.47
C ALA A 39 2.54 12.19 -14.31
N PHE A 40 1.57 11.30 -14.22
CA PHE A 40 0.26 11.45 -14.86
C PHE A 40 -0.52 12.60 -14.22
N GLY A 41 -1.35 13.27 -15.01
CA GLY A 41 -2.30 14.28 -14.56
C GLY A 41 -1.87 15.71 -14.80
N GLU A 42 -2.58 16.63 -14.13
CA GLU A 42 -2.46 18.06 -14.33
C GLU A 42 -1.08 18.62 -13.92
N PRO A 43 -0.68 19.78 -14.48
CA PRO A 43 0.54 20.47 -14.11
C PRO A 43 0.67 20.70 -12.60
N ARG A 44 1.88 20.48 -12.08
CA ARG A 44 2.24 20.65 -10.67
C ARG A 44 3.61 21.32 -10.56
N ASP A 45 4.12 21.50 -9.34
CA ASP A 45 5.46 22.02 -9.11
C ASP A 45 6.47 21.19 -9.94
N PRO A 46 7.30 21.85 -10.78
CA PRO A 46 8.31 21.17 -11.59
C PRO A 46 9.51 20.68 -10.79
N ASP A 47 9.64 21.03 -9.51
CA ASP A 47 10.67 20.55 -8.59
C ASP A 47 10.03 19.77 -7.44
N TYR A 48 10.63 18.61 -7.12
CA TYR A 48 10.30 17.82 -5.94
C TYR A 48 11.58 17.36 -5.26
N HIS A 49 12.00 18.09 -4.23
CA HIS A 49 13.23 17.80 -3.48
C HIS A 49 14.48 17.68 -4.36
N GLY A 50 14.55 18.44 -5.46
CA GLY A 50 15.65 18.40 -6.43
C GLY A 50 15.41 17.45 -7.61
N ALA A 51 14.38 16.62 -7.61
CA ALA A 51 13.95 15.87 -8.78
C ALA A 51 13.12 16.76 -9.72
N ARG A 52 13.37 16.66 -11.03
CA ARG A 52 12.57 17.37 -12.04
C ARG A 52 11.25 16.62 -12.28
N VAL A 53 10.10 17.30 -12.16
CA VAL A 53 8.78 16.72 -12.41
C VAL A 53 8.22 17.20 -13.76
N LEU A 54 7.89 16.25 -14.62
CA LEU A 54 7.13 16.45 -15.85
C LEU A 54 5.74 15.86 -15.68
N THR A 55 4.73 16.50 -16.26
CA THR A 55 3.33 16.11 -16.07
C THR A 55 2.62 15.85 -17.37
N TYR A 56 1.82 14.81 -17.40
CA TYR A 56 1.16 14.31 -18.60
C TYR A 56 -0.35 14.19 -18.32
N PRO A 57 -1.16 15.21 -18.69
CA PRO A 57 -2.60 15.14 -18.63
C PRO A 57 -3.13 14.10 -19.62
N ASN A 58 -4.39 13.71 -19.44
CA ASN A 58 -5.05 12.81 -20.38
C ASN A 58 -4.98 13.40 -21.80
N PRO A 59 -4.48 12.66 -22.81
CA PRO A 59 -4.36 13.21 -24.15
C PRO A 59 -5.72 13.59 -24.75
N PRO A 60 -5.80 14.68 -25.54
CA PRO A 60 -7.05 15.10 -26.17
C PRO A 60 -7.67 13.98 -27.04
N GLY A 61 -8.98 13.84 -26.94
CA GLY A 61 -9.76 12.84 -27.69
C GLY A 61 -9.95 11.51 -26.98
N PHE A 62 -9.35 11.32 -25.81
CA PHE A 62 -9.53 10.12 -24.99
C PHE A 62 -10.43 10.31 -23.76
N ASP A 63 -11.04 11.49 -23.57
CA ASP A 63 -11.83 11.82 -22.37
C ASP A 63 -13.03 10.90 -22.16
N ALA A 64 -13.65 10.41 -23.24
CA ALA A 64 -14.77 9.47 -23.20
C ALA A 64 -14.33 7.99 -23.27
N ALA A 65 -13.02 7.72 -23.37
CA ALA A 65 -12.52 6.36 -23.48
C ALA A 65 -12.53 5.64 -22.12
N ASN A 66 -12.47 4.31 -22.15
CA ASN A 66 -12.26 3.50 -20.95
C ASN A 66 -10.97 3.93 -20.23
N GLY A 67 -10.96 3.94 -18.89
CA GLY A 67 -9.83 4.40 -18.09
C GLY A 67 -8.50 3.67 -18.37
N ALA A 68 -8.54 2.39 -18.78
CA ALA A 68 -7.34 1.69 -19.21
C ALA A 68 -6.80 2.25 -20.54
N VAL A 69 -7.68 2.59 -21.49
CA VAL A 69 -7.29 3.21 -22.77
C VAL A 69 -6.70 4.61 -22.52
N GLN A 70 -7.28 5.41 -21.63
CA GLN A 70 -6.72 6.71 -21.24
C GLN A 70 -5.31 6.56 -20.66
N THR A 71 -5.11 5.58 -19.79
CA THR A 71 -3.80 5.25 -19.20
C THR A 71 -2.77 4.93 -20.29
N LEU A 72 -3.07 4.02 -21.21
CA LEU A 72 -2.16 3.65 -22.29
C LEU A 72 -1.87 4.81 -23.25
N ALA A 73 -2.88 5.68 -23.49
CA ALA A 73 -2.67 6.88 -24.30
C ALA A 73 -1.68 7.85 -23.63
N THR A 74 -1.76 8.02 -22.31
CA THR A 74 -0.79 8.82 -21.54
C THR A 74 0.61 8.20 -21.59
N ASP A 75 0.75 6.87 -21.45
CA ASP A 75 2.02 6.17 -21.60
C ASP A 75 2.71 6.51 -22.92
N LEU A 76 1.95 6.55 -24.03
CA LEU A 76 2.49 6.90 -25.34
C LEU A 76 2.99 8.35 -25.43
N THR A 77 2.41 9.28 -24.68
CA THR A 77 2.88 10.68 -24.69
C THR A 77 4.18 10.88 -23.93
N ILE A 78 4.51 9.98 -23.00
CA ILE A 78 5.72 10.04 -22.18
C ILE A 78 6.97 9.65 -22.98
N LEU A 79 6.84 8.79 -23.98
CA LEU A 79 7.96 8.12 -24.67
C LEU A 79 9.05 9.05 -25.17
N GLY A 80 8.68 10.21 -25.77
CA GLY A 80 9.66 11.14 -26.31
C GLY A 80 10.55 11.80 -25.25
N ASP A 81 10.04 11.93 -24.03
CA ASP A 81 10.77 12.58 -22.94
C ASP A 81 11.69 11.61 -22.16
N LEU A 82 11.60 10.30 -22.45
CA LEU A 82 12.46 9.25 -21.86
C LEU A 82 13.84 9.16 -22.57
N GLU A 83 14.01 9.79 -23.72
CA GLU A 83 15.28 9.78 -24.45
C GLU A 83 16.43 10.32 -23.60
N GLY A 84 17.53 9.56 -23.56
CA GLY A 84 18.74 9.90 -22.81
C GLY A 84 18.67 9.58 -21.31
N ALA A 85 17.66 8.85 -20.81
CA ALA A 85 17.70 8.23 -19.51
C ALA A 85 18.75 7.11 -19.49
N ASP A 86 19.45 6.93 -18.35
CA ASP A 86 20.29 5.75 -18.14
C ASP A 86 19.42 4.55 -17.71
N VAL A 87 18.37 4.80 -16.93
CA VAL A 87 17.40 3.79 -16.47
C VAL A 87 15.98 4.38 -16.48
N ILE A 88 15.01 3.61 -16.96
CA ILE A 88 13.58 3.91 -16.82
C ILE A 88 13.03 3.04 -15.71
N HIS A 89 12.41 3.64 -14.69
CA HIS A 89 11.79 2.92 -13.58
C HIS A 89 10.29 3.20 -13.52
N SER A 90 9.47 2.20 -13.86
CA SER A 90 8.02 2.32 -13.85
C SER A 90 7.39 1.70 -12.60
N HIS A 91 6.27 2.30 -12.15
CA HIS A 91 5.53 1.85 -10.96
C HIS A 91 4.08 1.53 -11.31
N THR A 92 3.65 0.31 -11.01
CA THR A 92 2.33 -0.25 -11.31
C THR A 92 2.04 -0.41 -12.80
N TRP A 93 1.01 -1.19 -13.14
CA TRP A 93 0.60 -1.41 -14.53
C TRP A 93 0.28 -0.12 -15.29
N TYR A 94 -0.12 0.93 -14.56
CA TYR A 94 -0.44 2.23 -15.15
C TYR A 94 0.73 2.89 -15.91
N ALA A 95 1.96 2.61 -15.50
CA ALA A 95 3.17 3.20 -16.06
C ALA A 95 4.07 2.16 -16.74
N ASN A 96 3.75 0.87 -16.58
CA ASN A 96 4.61 -0.21 -17.05
C ASN A 96 4.76 -0.23 -18.57
N LEU A 97 3.70 0.18 -19.31
CA LEU A 97 3.80 0.22 -20.77
C LEU A 97 4.74 1.32 -21.25
N ALA A 98 4.74 2.51 -20.63
CA ALA A 98 5.69 3.57 -20.95
C ALA A 98 7.13 3.09 -20.74
N GLY A 99 7.42 2.42 -19.60
CA GLY A 99 8.74 1.85 -19.33
C GLY A 99 9.15 0.80 -20.35
N HIS A 100 8.26 -0.12 -20.69
CA HIS A 100 8.53 -1.17 -21.67
C HIS A 100 8.78 -0.62 -23.09
N LEU A 101 7.93 0.30 -23.56
CA LEU A 101 8.07 0.90 -24.87
C LEU A 101 9.27 1.86 -24.94
N GLY A 102 9.57 2.59 -23.85
CA GLY A 102 10.76 3.42 -23.72
C GLY A 102 12.04 2.60 -23.86
N LYS A 103 12.11 1.43 -23.23
CA LYS A 103 13.21 0.46 -23.42
C LYS A 103 13.38 0.09 -24.89
N LEU A 104 12.30 -0.27 -25.58
CA LEU A 104 12.36 -0.70 -26.98
C LEU A 104 12.75 0.44 -27.92
N LEU A 105 12.29 1.66 -27.64
CA LEU A 105 12.49 2.82 -28.51
C LEU A 105 13.88 3.45 -28.36
N HIS A 106 14.39 3.49 -27.12
CA HIS A 106 15.62 4.20 -26.78
C HIS A 106 16.77 3.27 -26.34
N GLU A 107 16.55 1.95 -26.36
CA GLU A 107 17.51 0.93 -25.89
C GLU A 107 17.96 1.16 -24.43
N THR A 108 17.07 1.79 -23.63
CA THR A 108 17.32 2.12 -22.21
C THR A 108 16.83 1.01 -21.32
N PRO A 109 17.61 0.50 -20.34
CA PRO A 109 17.15 -0.51 -19.40
C PRO A 109 15.87 -0.10 -18.67
N HIS A 110 14.93 -1.04 -18.58
CA HIS A 110 13.66 -0.87 -17.88
C HIS A 110 13.63 -1.69 -16.60
N VAL A 111 13.49 -1.02 -15.48
CA VAL A 111 13.20 -1.59 -14.16
C VAL A 111 11.74 -1.30 -13.85
N LEU A 112 11.02 -2.23 -13.26
CA LEU A 112 9.67 -1.98 -12.76
C LEU A 112 9.52 -2.40 -11.30
N SER A 113 8.75 -1.63 -10.52
CA SER A 113 8.36 -2.01 -9.15
C SER A 113 6.93 -2.54 -9.09
N ALA A 114 6.80 -3.73 -8.53
CA ALA A 114 5.54 -4.41 -8.30
C ALA A 114 4.89 -3.96 -6.99
N HIS A 115 3.87 -3.12 -7.07
CA HIS A 115 3.07 -2.70 -5.91
C HIS A 115 1.76 -3.47 -5.77
N SER A 116 1.35 -4.18 -6.80
CA SER A 116 0.21 -5.10 -6.86
C SER A 116 0.33 -5.90 -8.15
N LEU A 117 -0.42 -7.00 -8.25
CA LEU A 117 -0.50 -7.82 -9.46
C LEU A 117 -1.96 -7.91 -9.91
N GLU A 118 -2.23 -7.64 -11.18
CA GLU A 118 -3.60 -7.72 -11.73
C GLU A 118 -4.22 -9.12 -11.56
N PRO A 119 -3.50 -10.26 -11.79
CA PRO A 119 -4.06 -11.59 -11.58
C PRO A 119 -4.53 -11.87 -10.14
N LEU A 120 -3.94 -11.22 -9.14
CA LEU A 120 -4.32 -11.37 -7.72
C LEU A 120 -5.37 -10.35 -7.26
N ARG A 121 -5.94 -9.60 -8.19
CA ARG A 121 -6.95 -8.56 -7.95
C ARG A 121 -8.14 -8.70 -8.92
N PRO A 122 -8.73 -9.90 -9.07
CA PRO A 122 -9.79 -10.15 -10.06
C PRO A 122 -11.03 -9.28 -9.86
N TRP A 123 -11.30 -8.81 -8.64
CA TRP A 123 -12.34 -7.82 -8.35
C TRP A 123 -12.14 -6.47 -9.07
N LYS A 124 -10.94 -6.19 -9.60
CA LYS A 124 -10.68 -5.02 -10.46
C LYS A 124 -11.49 -5.05 -11.75
N ALA A 125 -11.93 -6.20 -12.23
CA ALA A 125 -12.82 -6.32 -13.36
C ALA A 125 -14.18 -5.60 -13.12
N GLU A 126 -14.64 -5.53 -11.86
CA GLU A 126 -15.84 -4.78 -11.48
C GLU A 126 -15.66 -3.27 -11.71
N GLN A 127 -14.43 -2.74 -11.52
CA GLN A 127 -14.12 -1.32 -11.68
C GLN A 127 -13.74 -0.94 -13.10
N LEU A 128 -12.98 -1.78 -13.78
CA LEU A 128 -12.41 -1.49 -15.10
C LEU A 128 -13.22 -2.08 -16.26
N GLY A 129 -14.16 -3.01 -15.98
CA GLY A 129 -14.88 -3.72 -17.02
C GLY A 129 -13.94 -4.35 -18.05
N GLY A 130 -14.18 -4.12 -19.35
CA GLY A 130 -13.30 -4.57 -20.42
C GLY A 130 -11.86 -4.04 -20.37
N GLY A 131 -11.62 -2.96 -19.63
CA GLY A 131 -10.28 -2.40 -19.40
C GLY A 131 -9.37 -3.30 -18.57
N TYR A 132 -9.93 -4.23 -17.79
CA TYR A 132 -9.15 -5.20 -17.02
C TYR A 132 -8.28 -6.12 -17.90
N ALA A 133 -8.78 -6.52 -19.07
CA ALA A 133 -8.00 -7.29 -20.03
C ALA A 133 -6.80 -6.48 -20.58
N LEU A 134 -6.97 -5.15 -20.75
CA LEU A 134 -5.88 -4.27 -21.19
C LEU A 134 -4.84 -4.05 -20.09
N SER A 135 -5.27 -3.82 -18.85
CA SER A 135 -4.33 -3.66 -17.72
C SER A 135 -3.51 -4.93 -17.49
N SER A 136 -4.16 -6.10 -17.51
CA SER A 136 -3.50 -7.41 -17.37
C SER A 136 -2.51 -7.68 -18.51
N TRP A 137 -2.88 -7.32 -19.74
CA TRP A 137 -1.98 -7.46 -20.89
C TRP A 137 -0.76 -6.53 -20.78
N ALA A 138 -0.97 -5.27 -20.44
CA ALA A 138 0.12 -4.29 -20.31
C ALA A 138 1.07 -4.68 -19.18
N GLU A 139 0.53 -5.10 -18.02
CA GLU A 139 1.32 -5.59 -16.91
C GLU A 139 2.16 -6.80 -17.32
N ARG A 140 1.55 -7.89 -17.81
CA ARG A 140 2.26 -9.09 -18.24
C ARG A 140 3.36 -8.78 -19.26
N THR A 141 3.07 -7.93 -20.26
CA THR A 141 4.01 -7.57 -21.31
C THR A 141 5.25 -6.89 -20.72
N ALA A 142 5.06 -5.96 -19.79
CA ALA A 142 6.16 -5.25 -19.15
C ALA A 142 7.00 -6.17 -18.25
N TYR A 143 6.36 -7.06 -17.45
CA TYR A 143 7.08 -8.01 -16.60
C TYR A 143 7.99 -8.93 -17.41
N LEU A 144 7.51 -9.45 -18.53
CA LEU A 144 8.31 -10.32 -19.41
C LEU A 144 9.45 -9.56 -20.10
N GLY A 145 9.23 -8.28 -20.42
CA GLY A 145 10.19 -7.44 -21.15
C GLY A 145 11.16 -6.66 -20.27
N ALA A 146 10.95 -6.54 -18.98
CA ALA A 146 11.81 -5.79 -18.07
C ALA A 146 13.22 -6.41 -17.94
N ASP A 147 14.21 -5.56 -17.65
CA ASP A 147 15.58 -5.99 -17.34
C ASP A 147 15.67 -6.40 -15.88
N ALA A 148 14.94 -5.72 -14.98
CA ALA A 148 14.75 -6.13 -13.60
C ALA A 148 13.32 -5.82 -13.12
N VAL A 149 12.85 -6.63 -12.17
CA VAL A 149 11.58 -6.47 -11.47
C VAL A 149 11.87 -6.33 -9.98
N ILE A 150 11.45 -5.24 -9.37
CA ILE A 150 11.52 -5.04 -7.92
C ILE A 150 10.21 -5.52 -7.31
N ALA A 151 10.29 -6.56 -6.51
CA ALA A 151 9.22 -7.03 -5.66
C ALA A 151 9.32 -6.35 -4.29
N VAL A 152 8.22 -5.76 -3.80
CA VAL A 152 8.22 -5.03 -2.52
C VAL A 152 8.25 -5.95 -1.29
N SER A 153 8.27 -7.26 -1.49
CA SER A 153 8.42 -8.29 -0.46
C SER A 153 8.83 -9.63 -1.09
N ASP A 154 9.31 -10.56 -0.30
CA ASP A 154 9.52 -11.95 -0.74
C ASP A 154 8.18 -12.65 -1.04
N GLY A 155 7.10 -12.25 -0.33
CA GLY A 155 5.73 -12.62 -0.67
C GLY A 155 5.39 -12.21 -2.10
N MET A 156 5.55 -10.93 -2.43
CA MET A 156 5.33 -10.41 -3.77
C MET A 156 6.23 -11.08 -4.82
N ARG A 157 7.48 -11.40 -4.47
CA ARG A 157 8.39 -12.14 -5.37
C ARG A 157 7.82 -13.53 -5.72
N ARG A 158 7.31 -14.26 -4.74
CA ARG A 158 6.64 -15.54 -4.98
C ARG A 158 5.41 -15.38 -5.86
N ASP A 159 4.59 -14.37 -5.60
CA ASP A 159 3.38 -14.06 -6.35
C ASP A 159 3.69 -13.72 -7.81
N ILE A 160 4.73 -12.90 -8.07
CA ILE A 160 5.19 -12.58 -9.43
C ILE A 160 5.56 -13.85 -10.19
N LEU A 161 6.37 -14.72 -9.59
CA LEU A 161 6.83 -15.95 -10.23
C LEU A 161 5.70 -16.98 -10.44
N ALA A 162 4.68 -16.96 -9.58
CA ALA A 162 3.49 -17.78 -9.74
C ALA A 162 2.56 -17.25 -10.85
N CYS A 163 2.32 -15.93 -10.90
CA CYS A 163 1.46 -15.30 -11.89
C CYS A 163 2.10 -15.24 -13.29
N TYR A 164 3.42 -15.08 -13.34
CA TYR A 164 4.19 -14.90 -14.56
C TYR A 164 5.37 -15.90 -14.61
N PRO A 165 5.10 -17.19 -14.80
CA PRO A 165 6.13 -18.25 -14.73
C PRO A 165 7.20 -18.14 -15.84
N ASP A 166 6.94 -17.35 -16.89
CA ASP A 166 7.90 -17.07 -17.96
C ASP A 166 8.93 -15.98 -17.59
N VAL A 167 8.77 -15.29 -16.44
CA VAL A 167 9.74 -14.31 -15.93
C VAL A 167 10.92 -15.05 -15.32
N ASP A 168 12.14 -14.67 -15.74
CA ASP A 168 13.37 -15.21 -15.17
C ASP A 168 13.48 -14.84 -13.68
N PRO A 169 13.53 -15.83 -12.75
CA PRO A 169 13.66 -15.56 -11.32
C PRO A 169 14.88 -14.72 -10.92
N ALA A 170 15.95 -14.74 -11.75
CA ALA A 170 17.16 -13.96 -11.52
C ALA A 170 16.94 -12.44 -11.72
N LYS A 171 15.90 -12.05 -12.47
CA LYS A 171 15.54 -10.66 -12.68
C LYS A 171 14.63 -10.09 -11.58
N VAL A 172 14.12 -10.93 -10.68
CA VAL A 172 13.18 -10.49 -9.63
C VAL A 172 13.94 -10.29 -8.32
N HIS A 173 14.07 -9.03 -7.92
CA HIS A 173 14.80 -8.59 -6.73
C HIS A 173 13.81 -8.16 -5.65
N THR A 174 14.03 -8.58 -4.39
CA THR A 174 13.23 -8.10 -3.27
C THR A 174 13.85 -6.81 -2.73
N VAL A 175 13.08 -5.71 -2.83
CA VAL A 175 13.41 -4.42 -2.19
C VAL A 175 12.15 -3.91 -1.52
N HIS A 176 12.11 -3.92 -0.19
CA HIS A 176 10.94 -3.53 0.60
C HIS A 176 10.57 -2.06 0.40
N ASN A 177 9.33 -1.69 0.72
CA ASN A 177 8.98 -0.29 0.90
C ASN A 177 9.56 0.23 2.21
N GLY A 178 9.86 1.52 2.24
CA GLY A 178 10.37 2.20 3.43
C GLY A 178 9.30 2.93 4.23
N ILE A 179 9.73 3.44 5.37
CA ILE A 179 8.98 4.37 6.22
C ILE A 179 9.89 5.52 6.66
N ASP A 180 9.37 6.75 6.67
CA ASP A 180 10.08 7.90 7.23
C ASP A 180 9.80 7.98 8.74
N THR A 181 10.71 7.42 9.54
CA THR A 181 10.59 7.37 11.00
C THR A 181 10.91 8.70 11.70
N GLN A 182 11.32 9.74 10.96
CA GLN A 182 11.43 11.11 11.46
C GLN A 182 10.08 11.83 11.35
N VAL A 183 9.28 11.48 10.35
CA VAL A 183 7.91 11.98 10.16
C VAL A 183 6.94 11.14 10.97
N TRP A 184 6.93 9.81 10.75
CA TRP A 184 6.08 8.88 11.50
C TRP A 184 6.72 8.58 12.85
N THR A 185 6.20 9.24 13.88
CA THR A 185 6.73 9.15 15.26
C THR A 185 5.60 9.26 16.27
N PRO A 186 5.75 8.67 17.46
CA PRO A 186 4.76 8.81 18.51
C PRO A 186 4.44 10.27 18.81
N GLN A 187 3.16 10.58 18.96
CA GLN A 187 2.65 11.91 19.23
C GLN A 187 2.24 12.04 20.70
N THR A 188 2.39 13.23 21.27
CA THR A 188 1.93 13.55 22.63
C THR A 188 0.63 14.37 22.63
N GLY A 189 0.18 14.81 21.45
CA GLY A 189 -1.05 15.58 21.28
C GLY A 189 -2.28 14.69 21.40
N THR A 190 -3.41 15.29 21.83
CA THR A 190 -4.72 14.64 21.93
C THR A 190 -5.81 15.36 21.12
N ALA A 191 -5.44 16.37 20.36
CA ALA A 191 -6.39 17.21 19.63
C ALA A 191 -7.27 16.42 18.65
N ALA A 192 -6.69 15.44 17.95
CA ALA A 192 -7.44 14.56 17.07
C ALA A 192 -8.38 13.64 17.87
N LEU A 193 -7.96 13.15 19.04
CA LEU A 193 -8.79 12.31 19.90
C LEU A 193 -10.03 13.08 20.37
N GLU A 194 -9.85 14.29 20.87
CA GLU A 194 -10.93 15.19 21.30
C GLU A 194 -11.87 15.53 20.13
N LYS A 195 -11.29 15.88 18.97
CA LYS A 195 -12.05 16.22 17.76
C LYS A 195 -12.98 15.11 17.31
N TYR A 196 -12.53 13.86 17.42
CA TYR A 196 -13.28 12.69 16.94
C TYR A 196 -14.02 11.93 18.04
N GLY A 197 -13.92 12.37 19.30
CA GLY A 197 -14.60 11.75 20.43
C GLY A 197 -14.02 10.39 20.80
N ILE A 198 -12.70 10.23 20.65
CA ILE A 198 -11.95 9.04 21.07
C ILE A 198 -11.52 9.25 22.52
N ASP A 199 -11.88 8.33 23.40
CA ASP A 199 -11.53 8.36 24.82
C ASP A 199 -10.11 7.75 25.01
N PRO A 200 -9.10 8.54 25.39
CA PRO A 200 -7.74 8.04 25.53
C PRO A 200 -7.54 7.06 26.71
N ASP A 201 -8.48 7.03 27.66
CA ASP A 201 -8.40 6.17 28.84
C ASP A 201 -8.99 4.76 28.60
N LYS A 202 -9.57 4.53 27.43
CA LYS A 202 -10.14 3.23 27.05
C LYS A 202 -9.27 2.50 26.04
N PRO A 203 -9.16 1.17 26.13
CA PRO A 203 -8.49 0.40 25.10
C PRO A 203 -9.18 0.60 23.75
N SER A 204 -8.39 0.67 22.67
CA SER A 204 -8.92 0.92 21.35
C SER A 204 -8.23 0.09 20.26
N VAL A 205 -9.02 -0.32 19.27
CA VAL A 205 -8.59 -0.93 18.03
C VAL A 205 -8.71 0.12 16.93
N ALA A 206 -7.60 0.50 16.30
CA ALA A 206 -7.59 1.43 15.18
C ALA A 206 -7.44 0.70 13.83
N PHE A 207 -8.13 1.22 12.84
CA PHE A 207 -7.96 0.84 11.43
C PHE A 207 -7.76 2.11 10.58
N VAL A 208 -6.82 2.05 9.63
CA VAL A 208 -6.58 3.13 8.68
C VAL A 208 -6.52 2.54 7.28
N GLY A 209 -7.40 2.98 6.37
CA GLY A 209 -7.38 2.50 5.01
C GLY A 209 -8.65 2.81 4.23
N ARG A 210 -8.65 2.54 2.92
CA ARG A 210 -9.85 2.62 2.09
C ARG A 210 -10.78 1.43 2.35
N ILE A 211 -12.06 1.62 2.13
CA ILE A 211 -13.03 0.52 2.13
C ILE A 211 -12.93 -0.23 0.81
N THR A 212 -12.04 -1.22 0.76
CA THR A 212 -11.82 -2.08 -0.41
C THR A 212 -11.90 -3.54 0.00
N ARG A 213 -12.22 -4.44 -0.93
CA ARG A 213 -12.17 -5.90 -0.67
C ARG A 213 -10.79 -6.29 -0.16
N GLN A 214 -9.74 -5.77 -0.78
CA GLN A 214 -8.35 -6.00 -0.39
C GLN A 214 -8.07 -5.73 1.09
N LYS A 215 -8.65 -4.67 1.66
CA LYS A 215 -8.40 -4.24 3.05
C LYS A 215 -9.22 -5.00 4.10
N GLY A 216 -10.17 -5.83 3.68
CA GLY A 216 -10.88 -6.75 4.55
C GLY A 216 -11.72 -6.09 5.67
N VAL A 217 -12.18 -4.84 5.47
CA VAL A 217 -12.96 -4.10 6.48
C VAL A 217 -14.16 -4.89 7.01
N PRO A 218 -14.95 -5.62 6.19
CA PRO A 218 -16.05 -6.44 6.70
C PRO A 218 -15.60 -7.48 7.73
N HIS A 219 -14.44 -8.10 7.54
CA HIS A 219 -13.91 -9.12 8.48
C HIS A 219 -13.54 -8.48 9.82
N LEU A 220 -12.94 -7.28 9.82
CA LEU A 220 -12.70 -6.52 11.05
C LEU A 220 -13.99 -6.19 11.78
N LEU A 221 -15.03 -5.74 11.05
CA LEU A 221 -16.31 -5.38 11.67
C LEU A 221 -17.00 -6.61 12.29
N ARG A 222 -16.96 -7.78 11.63
CA ARG A 222 -17.45 -9.04 12.18
C ARG A 222 -16.64 -9.48 13.41
N ALA A 223 -15.32 -9.31 13.38
CA ALA A 223 -14.47 -9.55 14.56
C ALA A 223 -14.81 -8.59 15.70
N ALA A 224 -15.08 -7.32 15.40
CA ALA A 224 -15.39 -6.30 16.40
C ALA A 224 -16.70 -6.58 17.17
N LEU A 225 -17.64 -7.33 16.59
CA LEU A 225 -18.84 -7.80 17.31
C LEU A 225 -18.52 -8.73 18.50
N ARG A 226 -17.31 -9.29 18.54
CA ARG A 226 -16.83 -10.24 19.56
C ARG A 226 -15.86 -9.62 20.57
N LEU A 227 -15.46 -8.37 20.39
CA LEU A 227 -14.55 -7.67 21.29
C LEU A 227 -15.23 -7.32 22.62
N PRO A 228 -14.47 -7.19 23.73
CA PRO A 228 -15.00 -6.66 24.99
C PRO A 228 -15.73 -5.33 24.81
N GLU A 229 -16.78 -5.10 25.62
CA GLU A 229 -17.70 -3.96 25.44
C GLU A 229 -17.04 -2.60 25.66
N ASP A 230 -16.00 -2.52 26.47
CA ASP A 230 -15.25 -1.30 26.80
C ASP A 230 -14.20 -0.93 25.76
N VAL A 231 -13.88 -1.82 24.82
CA VAL A 231 -12.91 -1.55 23.73
C VAL A 231 -13.55 -0.65 22.67
N GLN A 232 -12.90 0.45 22.35
CA GLN A 232 -13.30 1.33 21.24
C GLN A 232 -12.85 0.77 19.90
N LEU A 233 -13.66 0.98 18.86
CA LEU A 233 -13.29 0.72 17.47
C LEU A 233 -13.18 2.06 16.73
N VAL A 234 -11.98 2.40 16.27
CA VAL A 234 -11.69 3.65 15.56
C VAL A 234 -11.36 3.35 14.11
N LEU A 235 -12.25 3.71 13.21
CA LEU A 235 -12.14 3.46 11.78
C LEU A 235 -11.83 4.75 11.03
N CYS A 236 -10.60 4.90 10.54
CA CYS A 236 -10.19 5.96 9.64
C CYS A 236 -10.32 5.45 8.20
N VAL A 237 -11.45 5.76 7.55
CA VAL A 237 -11.83 5.11 6.29
C VAL A 237 -11.94 6.11 5.13
N GLY A 238 -11.31 5.74 4.01
CA GLY A 238 -11.51 6.42 2.73
C GLY A 238 -12.73 5.88 1.98
N ALA A 239 -12.97 6.43 0.78
CA ALA A 239 -14.11 6.04 -0.06
C ALA A 239 -14.14 4.53 -0.35
N PRO A 240 -15.34 3.93 -0.41
CA PRO A 240 -15.53 2.55 -0.82
C PRO A 240 -15.27 2.36 -2.34
N ASP A 241 -14.76 1.17 -2.71
CA ASP A 241 -14.51 0.82 -4.11
C ASP A 241 -15.81 0.56 -4.90
N THR A 242 -16.83 -0.01 -4.25
CA THR A 242 -18.13 -0.33 -4.87
C THR A 242 -19.30 0.01 -3.93
N ALA A 243 -20.49 0.18 -4.51
CA ALA A 243 -21.70 0.47 -3.75
C ALA A 243 -22.14 -0.72 -2.87
N GLU A 244 -21.92 -1.94 -3.32
CA GLU A 244 -22.25 -3.17 -2.60
C GLU A 244 -21.40 -3.28 -1.35
N LEU A 245 -20.10 -3.04 -1.45
CA LEU A 245 -19.17 -3.05 -0.30
C LEU A 245 -19.49 -1.92 0.69
N ALA A 246 -19.85 -0.72 0.17
CA ALA A 246 -20.32 0.37 1.01
C ALA A 246 -21.56 -0.02 1.82
N HIS A 247 -22.53 -0.70 1.17
CA HIS A 247 -23.75 -1.16 1.82
C HIS A 247 -23.46 -2.16 2.94
N GLU A 248 -22.66 -3.21 2.64
CA GLU A 248 -22.25 -4.23 3.61
C GLU A 248 -21.56 -3.60 4.84
N VAL A 249 -20.59 -2.71 4.62
CA VAL A 249 -19.85 -2.04 5.70
C VAL A 249 -20.79 -1.18 6.55
N ASN A 250 -21.72 -0.44 5.92
CA ASN A 250 -22.68 0.40 6.63
C ASN A 250 -23.67 -0.43 7.50
N GLU A 251 -24.09 -1.59 7.02
CA GLU A 251 -24.95 -2.50 7.81
C GLU A 251 -24.20 -3.02 9.04
N LEU A 252 -22.95 -3.48 8.88
CA LEU A 252 -22.12 -3.96 9.97
C LEU A 252 -21.81 -2.84 10.99
N ILE A 253 -21.52 -1.61 10.54
CA ILE A 253 -21.32 -0.46 11.44
C ILE A 253 -22.63 -0.15 12.20
N SER A 254 -23.78 -0.23 11.54
CA SER A 254 -25.09 0.01 12.17
C SER A 254 -25.39 -1.05 13.21
N GLU A 255 -25.04 -2.30 12.97
CA GLU A 255 -25.15 -3.39 13.94
C GLU A 255 -24.24 -3.17 15.14
N LEU A 256 -22.97 -2.84 14.92
CA LEU A 256 -22.00 -2.53 15.98
C LEU A 256 -22.50 -1.38 16.86
N ARG A 257 -23.03 -0.29 16.29
CA ARG A 257 -23.57 0.85 17.05
C ARG A 257 -24.81 0.52 17.86
N ARG A 258 -25.56 -0.55 17.49
CA ARG A 258 -26.70 -1.03 18.30
C ARG A 258 -26.28 -1.91 19.47
N THR A 259 -25.15 -2.61 19.35
CA THR A 259 -24.72 -3.64 20.31
C THR A 259 -23.62 -3.14 21.25
N ARG A 260 -22.88 -2.08 20.89
CA ARG A 260 -21.77 -1.57 21.71
C ARG A 260 -21.60 -0.05 21.59
N GLN A 261 -20.92 0.53 22.57
CA GLN A 261 -20.47 1.93 22.57
C GLN A 261 -19.06 2.04 21.94
N GLY A 262 -18.60 3.28 21.68
CA GLY A 262 -17.23 3.55 21.27
C GLY A 262 -16.91 3.16 19.81
N VAL A 263 -17.91 3.17 18.90
CA VAL A 263 -17.70 2.95 17.47
C VAL A 263 -17.55 4.31 16.77
N VAL A 264 -16.30 4.69 16.55
CA VAL A 264 -15.90 5.95 15.91
C VAL A 264 -15.56 5.68 14.44
N VAL A 265 -16.24 6.36 13.52
CA VAL A 265 -15.99 6.27 12.08
C VAL A 265 -15.65 7.66 11.57
N ILE A 266 -14.45 7.78 11.02
CA ILE A 266 -13.91 9.02 10.47
C ILE A 266 -13.75 8.80 8.96
N GLU A 267 -14.60 9.49 8.20
CA GLU A 267 -14.66 9.33 6.75
C GLU A 267 -13.84 10.40 6.01
N GLY A 268 -13.26 10.02 4.89
CA GLY A 268 -12.51 10.91 4.01
C GLY A 268 -11.01 10.94 4.28
N MET A 269 -10.34 11.95 3.72
CA MET A 269 -8.90 12.10 3.88
C MET A 269 -8.58 12.82 5.19
N ILE A 270 -7.93 12.11 6.09
CA ILE A 270 -7.52 12.63 7.40
C ILE A 270 -6.09 13.18 7.28
N PRO A 271 -5.80 14.37 7.83
CA PRO A 271 -4.43 14.88 7.88
C PRO A 271 -3.47 13.92 8.59
N ARG A 272 -2.25 13.78 8.06
CA ARG A 272 -1.25 12.83 8.57
C ARG A 272 -1.00 12.95 10.08
N HIS A 273 -0.92 14.17 10.59
CA HIS A 273 -0.68 14.41 12.02
C HIS A 273 -1.83 13.88 12.89
N GLU A 274 -3.08 13.96 12.44
CA GLU A 274 -4.23 13.41 13.14
C GLU A 274 -4.21 11.87 13.11
N VAL A 275 -3.80 11.27 11.98
CA VAL A 275 -3.61 9.80 11.89
C VAL A 275 -2.54 9.34 12.86
N MET A 276 -1.41 10.07 12.97
CA MET A 276 -0.33 9.73 13.92
C MET A 276 -0.80 9.84 15.37
N GLU A 277 -1.59 10.86 15.75
CA GLU A 277 -2.18 10.96 17.09
C GLU A 277 -3.10 9.77 17.39
N ILE A 278 -3.97 9.40 16.44
CA ILE A 278 -4.90 8.26 16.59
C ILE A 278 -4.12 6.95 16.72
N LEU A 279 -3.14 6.70 15.83
CA LEU A 279 -2.32 5.49 15.90
C LEU A 279 -1.55 5.41 17.21
N THR A 280 -0.91 6.50 17.63
CA THR A 280 -0.14 6.53 18.89
C THR A 280 -0.99 6.23 20.12
N ALA A 281 -2.24 6.70 20.14
CA ALA A 281 -3.17 6.47 21.25
C ALA A 281 -3.84 5.09 21.20
N ALA A 282 -3.85 4.44 20.03
CA ALA A 282 -4.48 3.14 19.88
C ALA A 282 -3.72 2.05 20.63
N THR A 283 -4.46 1.18 21.33
CA THR A 283 -3.87 -0.01 21.96
C THR A 283 -3.33 -0.98 20.93
N VAL A 284 -4.03 -1.12 19.80
CA VAL A 284 -3.64 -2.00 18.71
C VAL A 284 -4.15 -1.48 17.36
N PHE A 285 -3.33 -1.60 16.35
CA PHE A 285 -3.70 -1.39 14.95
C PHE A 285 -4.14 -2.71 14.32
N ALA A 286 -5.29 -2.73 13.65
CA ALA A 286 -5.85 -3.88 12.98
C ALA A 286 -5.63 -3.81 11.45
N CYS A 287 -5.00 -4.84 10.87
CA CYS A 287 -4.80 -4.99 9.42
C CYS A 287 -5.40 -6.30 8.91
N PRO A 288 -6.72 -6.37 8.67
CA PRO A 288 -7.42 -7.59 8.24
C PRO A 288 -7.34 -7.83 6.73
N SER A 289 -6.28 -7.34 6.07
CA SER A 289 -6.14 -7.41 4.62
C SER A 289 -6.18 -8.85 4.10
N VAL A 290 -6.88 -9.07 2.99
CA VAL A 290 -6.92 -10.36 2.29
C VAL A 290 -5.83 -10.49 1.23
N TYR A 291 -5.27 -9.37 0.83
CA TYR A 291 -4.11 -9.26 -0.06
C TYR A 291 -3.31 -8.02 0.32
N GLU A 292 -2.03 -8.17 0.61
CA GLU A 292 -1.16 -7.06 1.01
C GLU A 292 0.26 -7.27 0.49
N PRO A 293 0.69 -6.53 -0.51
CA PRO A 293 2.04 -6.66 -1.08
C PRO A 293 3.17 -6.51 -0.06
N LEU A 294 3.07 -5.54 0.84
CA LEU A 294 3.95 -5.38 2.01
C LEU A 294 3.18 -4.92 3.25
N GLY A 295 2.36 -3.86 3.10
CA GLY A 295 1.61 -3.28 4.22
C GLY A 295 2.31 -2.08 4.86
N ILE A 296 2.51 -1.00 4.08
CA ILE A 296 3.11 0.26 4.58
C ILE A 296 2.35 0.77 5.80
N VAL A 297 1.02 0.62 5.86
CA VAL A 297 0.21 1.07 6.99
C VAL A 297 0.59 0.36 8.30
N ASN A 298 1.08 -0.89 8.24
CA ASN A 298 1.61 -1.57 9.43
C ASN A 298 2.92 -0.90 9.89
N LEU A 299 3.78 -0.47 8.94
CA LEU A 299 4.99 0.29 9.25
C LEU A 299 4.65 1.66 9.86
N GLU A 300 3.60 2.32 9.39
CA GLU A 300 3.10 3.58 9.94
C GLU A 300 2.65 3.42 11.41
N ALA A 301 1.87 2.37 11.69
CA ALA A 301 1.45 2.04 13.05
C ALA A 301 2.63 1.68 13.95
N MET A 302 3.53 0.80 13.47
CA MET A 302 4.75 0.42 14.20
C MET A 302 5.65 1.64 14.47
N ALA A 303 5.82 2.53 13.49
CA ALA A 303 6.60 3.76 13.67
C ALA A 303 5.99 4.70 14.69
N CYS A 304 4.66 4.71 14.86
CA CYS A 304 3.95 5.40 15.94
C CYS A 304 4.01 4.68 17.29
N GLY A 305 4.64 3.50 17.37
CA GLY A 305 4.77 2.72 18.61
C GLY A 305 3.53 1.90 18.95
N THR A 306 2.70 1.57 17.96
CA THR A 306 1.46 0.82 18.13
C THR A 306 1.67 -0.66 17.82
N ALA A 307 1.18 -1.55 18.68
CA ALA A 307 1.12 -2.99 18.40
C ALA A 307 0.24 -3.27 17.18
N VAL A 308 0.55 -4.33 16.44
CA VAL A 308 -0.20 -4.68 15.21
C VAL A 308 -0.84 -6.06 15.36
N VAL A 309 -2.12 -6.18 15.00
CA VAL A 309 -2.77 -7.47 14.71
C VAL A 309 -3.12 -7.48 13.23
N ALA A 310 -2.58 -8.45 12.50
CA ALA A 310 -2.73 -8.49 11.04
C ALA A 310 -2.96 -9.90 10.53
N SER A 311 -3.60 -10.03 9.35
CA SER A 311 -3.66 -11.29 8.63
C SER A 311 -2.27 -11.69 8.10
N ALA A 312 -1.96 -12.99 8.14
CA ALA A 312 -0.69 -13.55 7.66
C ALA A 312 -0.69 -13.70 6.13
N VAL A 313 -0.81 -12.58 5.38
CA VAL A 313 -0.87 -12.58 3.90
C VAL A 313 0.24 -11.75 3.28
N GLY A 314 0.66 -12.13 2.07
CA GLY A 314 1.61 -11.38 1.25
C GLY A 314 2.91 -11.05 1.96
N GLY A 315 3.24 -9.76 2.06
CA GLY A 315 4.44 -9.24 2.74
C GLY A 315 4.23 -8.89 4.22
N ILE A 316 3.01 -8.99 4.77
CA ILE A 316 2.77 -8.66 6.18
C ILE A 316 3.68 -9.43 7.15
N PRO A 317 3.93 -10.76 6.98
CA PRO A 317 4.84 -11.50 7.86
C PRO A 317 6.30 -11.04 7.81
N GLU A 318 6.69 -10.28 6.79
CA GLU A 318 8.03 -9.69 6.69
C GLU A 318 8.14 -8.38 7.47
N VAL A 319 7.02 -7.69 7.68
CA VAL A 319 6.90 -6.46 8.48
C VAL A 319 6.65 -6.78 9.94
N VAL A 320 5.60 -7.54 10.23
CA VAL A 320 5.16 -7.88 11.59
C VAL A 320 5.77 -9.21 12.01
N GLN A 321 6.53 -9.21 13.09
CA GLN A 321 7.05 -10.43 13.72
C GLN A 321 6.04 -10.95 14.74
N ASP A 322 5.51 -12.15 14.46
CA ASP A 322 4.48 -12.76 15.31
C ASP A 322 4.97 -12.99 16.74
N GLY A 323 4.20 -12.51 17.69
CA GLY A 323 4.52 -12.58 19.13
C GLY A 323 5.48 -11.52 19.64
N GLU A 324 6.22 -10.81 18.76
CA GLU A 324 7.21 -9.79 19.13
C GLU A 324 6.74 -8.36 18.85
N THR A 325 6.38 -8.04 17.60
CA THR A 325 5.92 -6.70 17.21
C THR A 325 4.42 -6.61 17.00
N GLY A 326 3.74 -7.75 17.10
CA GLY A 326 2.30 -7.89 16.92
C GLY A 326 1.87 -9.34 16.91
N LEU A 327 0.66 -9.61 16.44
CA LEU A 327 0.15 -10.95 16.23
C LEU A 327 -0.28 -11.14 14.78
N LEU A 328 0.03 -12.31 14.23
CA LEU A 328 -0.38 -12.71 12.89
C LEU A 328 -1.52 -13.73 12.98
N VAL A 329 -2.62 -13.44 12.27
CA VAL A 329 -3.77 -14.33 12.18
C VAL A 329 -3.67 -15.11 10.87
N PRO A 330 -3.65 -16.45 10.90
CA PRO A 330 -3.65 -17.27 9.70
C PRO A 330 -4.82 -16.92 8.77
N PHE A 331 -4.55 -16.91 7.48
CA PHE A 331 -5.53 -16.58 6.46
C PHE A 331 -5.39 -17.55 5.28
N GLU A 332 -6.47 -18.26 4.98
CA GLU A 332 -6.55 -19.16 3.83
C GLU A 332 -7.66 -18.64 2.90
N GLN A 333 -7.30 -18.41 1.65
CA GLN A 333 -8.19 -17.86 0.63
C GLN A 333 -8.91 -18.96 -0.15
N VAL A 334 -10.17 -18.73 -0.51
CA VAL A 334 -10.86 -19.56 -1.51
C VAL A 334 -10.22 -19.34 -2.89
N ASP A 335 -10.13 -20.41 -3.67
CA ASP A 335 -9.56 -20.38 -5.03
C ASP A 335 -10.63 -20.07 -6.08
N ASP A 336 -11.38 -18.96 -5.88
CA ASP A 336 -12.42 -18.50 -6.79
C ASP A 336 -12.20 -17.06 -7.30
N GLY A 337 -11.07 -16.46 -6.88
CA GLY A 337 -10.70 -15.11 -7.27
C GLY A 337 -11.40 -14.00 -6.49
N THR A 338 -12.27 -14.30 -5.52
CA THR A 338 -12.94 -13.27 -4.70
C THR A 338 -12.02 -12.69 -3.63
N GLY A 339 -11.00 -13.43 -3.21
CA GLY A 339 -10.13 -13.09 -2.08
C GLY A 339 -10.78 -13.33 -0.72
N ALA A 340 -11.95 -13.98 -0.67
CA ALA A 340 -12.62 -14.30 0.57
C ALA A 340 -11.87 -15.38 1.36
N PRO A 341 -11.93 -15.39 2.72
CA PRO A 341 -11.40 -16.49 3.50
C PRO A 341 -12.24 -17.75 3.30
N VAL A 342 -11.61 -18.94 3.36
CA VAL A 342 -12.28 -20.23 3.28
C VAL A 342 -13.32 -20.39 4.39
N ASP A 343 -13.00 -19.87 5.58
CA ASP A 343 -13.90 -19.81 6.72
C ASP A 343 -13.97 -18.37 7.26
N GLU A 344 -14.97 -17.61 6.80
CA GLU A 344 -15.15 -16.21 7.22
C GLU A 344 -15.43 -16.08 8.72
N GLU A 345 -16.24 -16.97 9.29
CA GLU A 345 -16.60 -16.94 10.70
C GLU A 345 -15.42 -17.33 11.57
N GLY A 346 -14.68 -18.36 11.20
CA GLY A 346 -13.45 -18.78 11.87
C GLY A 346 -12.39 -17.68 11.82
N PHE A 347 -12.14 -17.08 10.65
CA PHE A 347 -11.20 -15.97 10.52
C PHE A 347 -11.59 -14.76 11.38
N ALA A 348 -12.88 -14.38 11.40
CA ALA A 348 -13.36 -13.28 12.23
C ALA A 348 -13.22 -13.60 13.73
N ALA A 349 -13.44 -14.85 14.13
CA ALA A 349 -13.27 -15.29 15.51
C ALA A 349 -11.79 -15.28 15.93
N ASP A 350 -10.88 -15.78 15.09
CA ASP A 350 -9.44 -15.80 15.36
C ASP A 350 -8.87 -14.38 15.40
N PHE A 351 -9.32 -13.50 14.49
CA PHE A 351 -8.92 -12.10 14.47
C PHE A 351 -9.39 -11.36 15.74
N ALA A 352 -10.64 -11.62 16.17
CA ALA A 352 -11.17 -11.08 17.42
C ALA A 352 -10.38 -11.59 18.64
N ALA A 353 -10.04 -12.88 18.67
CA ALA A 353 -9.24 -13.47 19.75
C ALA A 353 -7.84 -12.85 19.82
N ALA A 354 -7.19 -12.62 18.66
CA ALA A 354 -5.89 -11.96 18.59
C ALA A 354 -5.97 -10.51 19.10
N LEU A 355 -6.97 -9.74 18.67
CA LEU A 355 -7.21 -8.37 19.16
C LEU A 355 -7.45 -8.35 20.67
N THR A 356 -8.31 -9.23 21.17
CA THR A 356 -8.65 -9.34 22.60
C THR A 356 -7.40 -9.61 23.44
N ARG A 357 -6.52 -10.53 23.00
CA ARG A 357 -5.25 -10.82 23.70
C ARG A 357 -4.33 -9.62 23.83
N VAL A 358 -4.39 -8.66 22.90
CA VAL A 358 -3.56 -7.45 22.95
C VAL A 358 -4.24 -6.37 23.81
N VAL A 359 -5.55 -6.15 23.65
CA VAL A 359 -6.26 -5.09 24.39
C VAL A 359 -6.43 -5.41 25.87
N GLU A 360 -6.46 -6.69 26.27
CA GLU A 360 -6.53 -7.11 27.67
C GLU A 360 -5.17 -7.11 28.40
N ASP A 361 -4.06 -6.92 27.66
CA ASP A 361 -2.71 -6.88 28.21
C ASP A 361 -1.97 -5.60 27.76
N PRO A 362 -2.20 -4.46 28.42
CA PRO A 362 -1.59 -3.17 28.05
C PRO A 362 -0.06 -3.17 28.12
N GLU A 363 0.55 -3.96 29.01
CA GLU A 363 2.01 -4.07 29.09
C GLU A 363 2.56 -4.77 27.86
N ARG A 364 1.94 -5.84 27.45
CA ARG A 364 2.29 -6.56 26.20
C ARG A 364 2.05 -5.68 24.97
N ALA A 365 0.92 -4.98 24.88
CA ALA A 365 0.63 -4.07 23.77
C ALA A 365 1.74 -3.01 23.63
N ARG A 366 2.15 -2.39 24.75
CA ARG A 366 3.24 -1.41 24.74
C ARG A 366 4.58 -2.04 24.32
N ALA A 367 4.93 -3.19 24.88
CA ALA A 367 6.18 -3.89 24.52
C ALA A 367 6.23 -4.25 23.04
N MET A 368 5.12 -4.73 22.47
CA MET A 368 5.00 -4.99 21.02
C MET A 368 5.14 -3.71 20.18
N GLY A 369 4.53 -2.60 20.62
CA GLY A 369 4.64 -1.30 19.95
C GLY A 369 6.07 -0.76 19.95
N GLU A 370 6.78 -0.83 21.10
CA GLU A 370 8.18 -0.43 21.22
C GLU A 370 9.10 -1.28 20.34
N ALA A 371 8.93 -2.60 20.34
CA ALA A 371 9.65 -3.51 19.45
C ALA A 371 9.36 -3.24 17.98
N GLY A 372 8.08 -2.98 17.67
CA GLY A 372 7.63 -2.61 16.31
C GLY A 372 8.32 -1.35 15.81
N ARG A 373 8.37 -0.29 16.64
CA ARG A 373 9.07 0.94 16.29
C ARG A 373 10.56 0.73 16.07
N ALA A 374 11.23 -0.01 16.95
CA ALA A 374 12.66 -0.32 16.81
C ALA A 374 12.91 -1.03 15.47
N ARG A 375 12.09 -2.03 15.12
CA ARG A 375 12.18 -2.75 13.84
C ARG A 375 11.95 -1.83 12.63
N ALA A 376 10.94 -0.93 12.68
CA ALA A 376 10.66 0.01 11.60
C ALA A 376 11.87 0.92 11.32
N ILE A 377 12.53 1.41 12.37
CA ILE A 377 13.73 2.25 12.26
C ILE A 377 14.91 1.48 11.68
N GLU A 378 15.15 0.25 12.17
CA GLU A 378 16.34 -0.53 11.81
C GLU A 378 16.31 -1.09 10.40
N HIS A 379 15.12 -1.57 9.94
CA HIS A 379 15.04 -2.39 8.74
C HIS A 379 14.32 -1.73 7.55
N PHE A 380 13.56 -0.65 7.78
CA PHE A 380 12.68 -0.08 6.77
C PHE A 380 12.90 1.42 6.53
N SER A 381 14.14 1.94 6.72
CA SER A 381 14.45 3.34 6.38
C SER A 381 14.48 3.54 4.86
N TRP A 382 14.00 4.69 4.39
CA TRP A 382 14.04 5.03 2.96
C TRP A 382 15.47 5.12 2.40
N GLU A 383 16.45 5.47 3.24
CA GLU A 383 17.87 5.50 2.87
C GLU A 383 18.36 4.11 2.45
N THR A 384 18.06 3.09 3.26
CA THR A 384 18.41 1.69 2.95
C THR A 384 17.67 1.19 1.71
N ILE A 385 16.40 1.57 1.54
CA ILE A 385 15.60 1.17 0.39
C ILE A 385 16.15 1.80 -0.91
N ALA A 386 16.53 3.07 -0.87
CA ALA A 386 17.14 3.75 -2.02
C ALA A 386 18.49 3.13 -2.40
N GLU A 387 19.33 2.75 -1.43
CA GLU A 387 20.60 2.05 -1.68
C GLU A 387 20.39 0.75 -2.43
N ARG A 388 19.50 -0.11 -1.92
CA ARG A 388 19.15 -1.38 -2.59
C ARG A 388 18.55 -1.17 -3.97
N THR A 389 17.75 -0.11 -4.17
CA THR A 389 17.19 0.23 -5.48
C THR A 389 18.29 0.64 -6.46
N ILE A 390 19.28 1.43 -6.01
CA ILE A 390 20.45 1.81 -6.82
C ILE A 390 21.27 0.58 -7.21
N GLU A 391 21.46 -0.39 -6.30
CA GLU A 391 22.15 -1.65 -6.62
C GLU A 391 21.47 -2.40 -7.78
N VAL A 392 20.13 -2.40 -7.83
CA VAL A 392 19.37 -2.98 -8.96
C VAL A 392 19.63 -2.20 -10.26
N TYR A 393 19.64 -0.86 -10.20
CA TYR A 393 19.95 -0.05 -11.38
C TYR A 393 21.36 -0.30 -11.91
N GLU A 394 22.34 -0.37 -11.02
CA GLU A 394 23.72 -0.67 -11.39
C GLU A 394 23.88 -2.07 -12.00
N ALA A 395 23.07 -3.04 -11.54
CA ALA A 395 23.11 -4.39 -12.09
C ALA A 395 22.60 -4.46 -13.52
N VAL A 396 21.58 -3.70 -13.90
CA VAL A 396 21.04 -3.67 -15.27
C VAL A 396 21.87 -2.81 -16.24
N LEU A 397 22.77 -1.96 -15.73
CA LEU A 397 23.68 -1.13 -16.52
C LEU A 397 25.01 -1.83 -16.87
N ARG A 398 25.29 -2.98 -16.31
CA ARG A 398 26.49 -3.80 -16.57
C ARG A 398 26.30 -4.72 -17.77
#